data_ec1a45aa6dac66b0066c89d8902a40ad
#
_entry.id   ec1a45aa6dac66b0066c89d8902a40ad
#
_cell.length_a   1.000
_cell.length_b   1.000
_cell.length_c   1.000
_cell.angle_alpha   90.00
_cell.angle_beta   90.00
_cell.angle_gamma   90.00
#
_symmetry.space_group_name_H-M   'P 1'
#
loop_
_entity.id
_entity.type
_entity.pdbx_description
1 polymer ?
#
loop_
_entity_poly.entity_id
_entity_poly.type
_entity_poly.pdbx_seq_one_letter_code
_entity_poly.pdbx_strand_id
1 'polypeptide(L)'
;MNHKLKKLAAAALAAFAMTAAIPAGSASAIGKVACGNSEYLRVEYHYTTGGTYTDCFANAGSWRIYDQFGRSVWVTEIWTGNNRAKWYGDGQWRPATAIGQWTSFTWPNTPGGVKLDEIQIL
;
A
#
# COMPACT_ATOMS: atom_id res chain seq x y z
N MET A 1 41.99 -4.07 -27.80
CA MET A 1 41.51 -3.78 -27.24
C MET A 1 40.73 -3.76 -26.93
N ASN A 2 41.01 -4.12 -26.97
CA ASN A 2 40.35 -3.88 -26.33
C ASN A 2 39.55 -4.02 -25.94
N HIS A 3 39.60 -4.28 -25.79
CA HIS A 3 38.91 -4.10 -25.07
C HIS A 3 38.16 -4.03 -24.72
N LYS A 4 38.87 -4.30 -24.89
CA LYS A 4 38.40 -3.95 -24.25
C LYS A 4 37.39 -3.78 -24.01
N LEU A 5 37.86 -4.15 -24.12
CA LEU A 5 37.04 -3.74 -23.54
C LEU A 5 36.11 -3.86 -23.49
N LYS A 6 36.63 -4.11 -23.79
CA LYS A 6 35.93 -3.87 -23.37
C LYS A 6 34.97 -4.02 -22.97
N LYS A 7 35.42 -4.38 -22.86
CA LYS A 7 34.64 -4.22 -22.13
C LYS A 7 33.69 -4.08 -21.70
N LEU A 8 34.29 -4.41 -21.64
CA LEU A 8 33.42 -3.96 -20.87
C LEU A 8 32.40 -3.86 -20.74
N ALA A 9 32.85 -4.03 -21.04
CA ALA A 9 31.99 -3.49 -20.64
C ALA A 9 31.00 -3.72 -20.38
N ALA A 10 31.34 -4.16 -20.40
CA ALA A 10 30.51 -3.94 -19.93
C ALA A 10 29.64 -4.13 -19.40
N ALA A 11 30.01 -4.42 -19.24
CA ALA A 11 29.32 -4.07 -18.51
C ALA A 11 28.39 -3.94 -18.05
N ALA A 12 28.76 -4.10 -18.07
CA ALA A 12 28.01 -3.40 -17.43
C ALA A 12 26.98 -3.46 -17.20
N LEU A 13 27.41 -3.85 -17.22
CA LEU A 13 26.46 -3.46 -16.80
C LEU A 13 25.52 -3.76 -16.41
N ALA A 14 25.93 -4.03 -16.48
CA ALA A 14 25.18 -3.85 -15.94
C ALA A 14 24.46 -3.96 -15.32
N ALA A 15 24.79 -4.13 -15.19
CA ALA A 15 24.19 -3.71 -14.40
C ALA A 15 23.40 -3.65 -14.18
N PHE A 16 23.59 -3.80 -14.18
CA PHE A 16 22.73 -3.30 -13.81
C PHE A 16 21.87 -3.38 -13.79
N ALA A 17 22.41 -3.74 -14.08
CA ALA A 17 21.67 -3.38 -13.88
C ALA A 17 20.77 -3.69 -13.62
N MET A 18 20.92 -4.17 -13.47
CA MET A 18 20.18 -4.11 -13.12
C MET A 18 19.57 -3.80 -12.76
N THR A 19 19.83 -3.79 -12.59
CA THR A 19 19.22 -3.08 -12.19
C THR A 19 18.33 -2.65 -12.26
N ALA A 20 18.58 -2.68 -12.28
CA ALA A 20 17.85 -1.99 -12.48
C ALA A 20 16.87 -1.99 -12.78
N ALA A 21 17.11 -2.41 -13.01
CA ALA A 21 16.09 -2.29 -13.59
C ALA A 21 15.01 -2.80 -12.88
N ILE A 22 15.19 -2.96 -12.05
CA ILE A 22 14.22 -3.20 -11.46
C ILE A 22 13.33 -2.45 -11.58
N PRO A 23 12.68 -2.70 -12.14
CA PRO A 23 11.81 -1.85 -12.29
C PRO A 23 11.41 -1.51 -11.05
N ALA A 24 11.58 -0.44 -10.95
CA ALA A 24 11.26 0.15 -9.84
C ALA A 24 9.97 -0.29 -9.33
N GLY A 25 9.07 -0.43 -10.19
CA GLY A 25 7.76 -0.73 -9.75
C GLY A 25 7.67 -1.99 -8.95
N SER A 26 8.31 -3.02 -9.41
CA SER A 26 8.20 -4.27 -8.70
C SER A 26 8.90 -4.19 -7.36
N ALA A 27 9.95 -3.40 -7.30
CA ALA A 27 10.67 -3.26 -6.06
C ALA A 27 9.86 -2.50 -5.03
N SER A 28 8.86 -1.73 -5.49
CA SER A 28 8.09 -0.88 -4.62
C SER A 28 6.69 -1.39 -4.34
N ALA A 29 6.47 -2.68 -4.50
CA ALA A 29 5.13 -3.21 -4.25
C ALA A 29 4.70 -2.93 -2.82
N ILE A 30 3.43 -2.66 -2.66
CA ILE A 30 2.85 -2.39 -1.35
C ILE A 30 3.16 -3.53 -0.40
N GLY A 31 3.45 -3.20 0.83
CA GLY A 31 3.68 -4.19 1.87
C GLY A 31 3.32 -3.64 3.23
N LYS A 32 3.06 -4.55 4.15
CA LYS A 32 2.76 -4.19 5.52
C LYS A 32 4.07 -3.85 6.22
N VAL A 33 4.08 -2.76 6.96
CA VAL A 33 5.25 -2.28 7.67
C VAL A 33 4.89 -1.97 9.12
N ALA A 34 5.89 -1.87 9.97
CA ALA A 34 5.64 -1.49 11.36
C ALA A 34 5.12 -0.06 11.41
N CYS A 35 4.08 0.16 12.21
CA CYS A 35 3.53 1.49 12.39
C CYS A 35 4.45 2.27 13.33
N GLY A 36 4.92 3.38 12.90
CA GLY A 36 5.81 4.21 13.69
C GLY A 36 6.21 5.44 12.92
N ASN A 37 5.79 5.51 11.67
CA ASN A 37 6.11 6.62 10.81
C ASN A 37 4.80 7.19 10.27
N SER A 38 4.54 8.46 10.54
CA SER A 38 3.30 9.10 10.13
C SER A 38 3.16 9.23 8.61
N GLU A 39 4.22 8.96 7.87
CA GLU A 39 4.16 8.98 6.41
C GLU A 39 3.52 7.72 5.82
N TYR A 40 3.42 6.67 6.61
CA TYR A 40 2.82 5.44 6.12
C TYR A 40 1.30 5.55 6.08
N LEU A 41 0.69 4.78 5.19
CA LEU A 41 -0.76 4.63 5.19
C LEU A 41 -1.11 3.74 6.37
N ARG A 42 -2.11 4.15 7.15
CA ARG A 42 -2.50 3.41 8.35
C ARG A 42 -3.98 3.08 8.26
N VAL A 43 -4.32 1.83 8.53
CA VAL A 43 -5.70 1.36 8.53
C VAL A 43 -6.05 0.89 9.92
N GLU A 44 -7.09 1.47 10.49
CA GLU A 44 -7.59 1.07 11.79
C GLU A 44 -8.87 0.26 11.58
N TYR A 45 -8.94 -0.90 12.19
CA TYR A 45 -10.04 -1.81 11.94
C TYR A 45 -10.31 -2.70 13.13
N HIS A 46 -11.46 -3.39 13.09
CA HIS A 46 -11.79 -4.40 14.08
C HIS A 46 -12.51 -5.56 13.41
N TYR A 47 -12.52 -6.69 14.09
CA TYR A 47 -13.31 -7.85 13.69
C TYR A 47 -14.70 -7.76 14.32
N THR A 48 -15.52 -8.77 14.09
CA THR A 48 -16.84 -8.84 14.70
C THR A 48 -16.73 -8.81 16.22
N THR A 49 -15.70 -9.47 16.74
CA THR A 49 -15.45 -9.48 18.19
C THR A 49 -13.99 -9.15 18.41
N GLY A 50 -13.69 -8.62 19.58
CA GLY A 50 -12.32 -8.30 19.95
C GLY A 50 -12.05 -6.81 19.88
N GLY A 51 -10.80 -6.45 20.02
CA GLY A 51 -10.38 -5.06 20.07
C GLY A 51 -10.10 -4.47 18.70
N THR A 52 -9.56 -3.26 18.72
CA THR A 52 -9.18 -2.52 17.54
C THR A 52 -7.72 -2.83 17.20
N TYR A 53 -7.46 -2.93 15.92
CA TYR A 53 -6.11 -3.19 15.40
C TYR A 53 -5.72 -2.11 14.42
N THR A 54 -4.42 -1.96 14.23
CA THR A 54 -3.86 -0.98 13.31
C THR A 54 -2.78 -1.65 12.48
N ASP A 55 -2.90 -1.53 11.16
CA ASP A 55 -1.88 -2.00 10.23
C ASP A 55 -1.39 -0.83 9.41
N CYS A 56 -0.12 -0.85 9.07
CA CYS A 56 0.49 0.21 8.27
C CYS A 56 1.09 -0.34 7.00
N PHE A 57 1.10 0.47 5.96
CA PHE A 57 1.51 0.05 4.63
C PHE A 57 2.38 1.11 3.97
N ALA A 58 3.31 0.64 3.15
CA ALA A 58 4.17 1.51 2.37
C ALA A 58 4.23 1.01 0.95
N ASN A 59 4.57 1.92 0.05
CA ASN A 59 4.73 1.68 -1.39
C ASN A 59 3.41 1.48 -2.12
N ALA A 60 3.43 1.77 -3.40
CA ALA A 60 2.23 1.73 -4.23
C ALA A 60 1.74 0.32 -4.47
N GLY A 61 0.45 0.17 -4.67
CA GLY A 61 -0.16 -1.11 -4.98
C GLY A 61 -1.42 -1.35 -4.18
N SER A 62 -1.96 -2.54 -4.29
CA SER A 62 -3.20 -2.92 -3.61
C SER A 62 -2.92 -4.03 -2.61
N TRP A 63 -3.69 -4.03 -1.52
CA TRP A 63 -3.56 -5.01 -0.46
C TRP A 63 -4.95 -5.48 -0.03
N ARG A 64 -5.14 -6.80 -0.01
CA ARG A 64 -6.44 -7.37 0.38
C ARG A 64 -6.47 -7.60 1.87
N ILE A 65 -7.11 -6.71 2.58
CA ILE A 65 -7.18 -6.77 4.03
C ILE A 65 -7.99 -7.97 4.48
N TYR A 66 -9.11 -8.12 3.83
CA TYR A 66 -10.08 -9.15 4.16
C TYR A 66 -9.47 -10.56 4.10
N ASP A 67 -8.69 -10.84 3.08
CA ASP A 67 -8.17 -12.19 2.86
C ASP A 67 -7.04 -12.58 3.78
N GLN A 68 -6.38 -11.64 4.40
CA GLN A 68 -5.24 -11.97 5.26
C GLN A 68 -5.58 -12.95 6.35
N PHE A 69 -6.76 -12.85 6.88
CA PHE A 69 -7.16 -13.63 8.05
C PHE A 69 -8.36 -14.53 7.78
N GLY A 70 -8.90 -14.50 6.57
CA GLY A 70 -10.10 -15.27 6.25
C GLY A 70 -11.30 -14.82 7.07
N ARG A 71 -11.31 -13.56 7.54
CA ARG A 71 -12.40 -13.02 8.36
C ARG A 71 -12.78 -11.65 7.86
N SER A 72 -14.03 -11.29 8.07
CA SER A 72 -14.51 -9.97 7.73
C SER A 72 -13.89 -8.93 8.66
N VAL A 73 -13.57 -7.79 8.10
CA VAL A 73 -12.92 -6.70 8.79
C VAL A 73 -13.72 -5.42 8.57
N TRP A 74 -13.96 -4.68 9.64
CA TRP A 74 -14.62 -3.38 9.55
C TRP A 74 -13.58 -2.29 9.79
N VAL A 75 -13.35 -1.48 8.76
CA VAL A 75 -12.37 -0.41 8.82
C VAL A 75 -13.04 0.86 9.30
N THR A 76 -12.47 1.47 10.32
CA THR A 76 -13.00 2.69 10.92
C THR A 76 -12.26 3.94 10.50
N GLU A 77 -10.99 3.80 10.09
CA GLU A 77 -10.22 4.96 9.67
C GLU A 77 -9.11 4.55 8.71
N ILE A 78 -8.88 5.39 7.72
CA ILE A 78 -7.71 5.30 6.87
C ILE A 78 -6.95 6.62 6.99
N TRP A 79 -5.75 6.57 7.54
CA TRP A 79 -4.83 7.70 7.54
C TRP A 79 -3.90 7.54 6.35
N THR A 80 -3.90 8.50 5.45
CA THR A 80 -3.16 8.33 4.20
C THR A 80 -1.66 8.58 4.32
N GLY A 81 -1.24 9.38 5.29
CA GLY A 81 0.17 9.74 5.39
C GLY A 81 0.62 10.47 4.14
N ASN A 82 1.80 10.16 3.67
CA ASN A 82 2.35 10.81 2.47
C ASN A 82 1.89 10.08 1.19
N ASN A 83 0.66 9.60 1.18
CA ASN A 83 0.15 8.79 0.07
C ASN A 83 -1.24 9.26 -0.35
N ARG A 84 -1.58 8.94 -1.59
CA ARG A 84 -2.95 9.06 -2.06
C ARG A 84 -3.52 7.66 -2.06
N ALA A 85 -4.77 7.51 -1.68
CA ALA A 85 -5.32 6.19 -1.45
C ALA A 85 -6.75 6.04 -1.95
N LYS A 86 -7.11 4.79 -2.21
CA LYS A 86 -8.49 4.39 -2.49
C LYS A 86 -8.75 3.10 -1.74
N TRP A 87 -10.01 2.73 -1.66
CA TRP A 87 -10.41 1.46 -1.07
C TRP A 87 -11.48 0.82 -1.95
N TYR A 88 -11.50 -0.51 -1.93
CA TYR A 88 -12.45 -1.27 -2.72
C TYR A 88 -13.48 -1.89 -1.78
N GLY A 89 -14.72 -1.63 -2.05
CA GLY A 89 -15.79 -2.22 -1.27
C GLY A 89 -17.10 -2.06 -2.02
N ASP A 90 -17.98 -3.01 -1.78
CA ASP A 90 -19.29 -2.97 -2.39
C ASP A 90 -19.19 -2.92 -3.92
N GLY A 91 -18.24 -3.66 -4.45
CA GLY A 91 -18.10 -3.84 -5.90
C GLY A 91 -17.40 -2.74 -6.65
N GLN A 92 -16.83 -1.74 -5.97
CA GLN A 92 -16.15 -0.67 -6.70
C GLN A 92 -15.07 0.02 -5.87
N TRP A 93 -14.16 0.66 -6.57
CA TRP A 93 -13.13 1.48 -5.95
C TRP A 93 -13.71 2.83 -5.54
N ARG A 94 -13.36 3.28 -4.35
CA ARG A 94 -13.86 4.51 -3.77
C ARG A 94 -12.74 5.29 -3.10
N PRO A 95 -12.86 6.58 -2.96
CA PRO A 95 -13.84 7.45 -3.65
C PRO A 95 -13.43 7.58 -5.11
N ALA A 96 -14.29 8.14 -5.92
CA ALA A 96 -13.99 8.33 -7.35
C ALA A 96 -12.69 9.10 -7.53
N THR A 97 -12.53 10.16 -6.74
CA THR A 97 -11.25 10.88 -6.69
C THR A 97 -10.51 10.36 -5.46
N ALA A 98 -9.27 9.96 -5.62
CA ALA A 98 -8.49 9.38 -4.54
C ALA A 98 -8.45 10.31 -3.32
N ILE A 99 -8.36 9.69 -2.14
CA ILE A 99 -8.16 10.43 -0.90
C ILE A 99 -6.77 11.05 -0.98
N GLY A 100 -6.67 12.34 -0.68
CA GLY A 100 -5.39 13.04 -0.76
C GLY A 100 -4.44 12.68 0.36
N GLN A 101 -3.22 13.18 0.26
CA GLN A 101 -2.19 12.97 1.29
C GLN A 101 -2.60 13.61 2.60
N TRP A 102 -2.05 13.12 3.68
CA TRP A 102 -2.19 13.69 5.03
C TRP A 102 -3.63 13.85 5.46
N THR A 103 -4.45 12.88 5.12
CA THR A 103 -5.89 12.91 5.39
C THR A 103 -6.30 11.74 6.25
N SER A 104 -7.15 12.02 7.23
CA SER A 104 -7.81 11.00 8.02
C SER A 104 -9.20 10.83 7.41
N PHE A 105 -9.44 9.67 6.82
CA PHE A 105 -10.70 9.37 6.16
C PHE A 105 -11.53 8.45 7.05
N THR A 106 -12.73 8.87 7.38
CA THR A 106 -13.62 8.10 8.23
C THR A 106 -15.02 8.03 7.61
N TRP A 107 -15.89 7.28 8.24
CA TRP A 107 -17.28 7.13 7.79
C TRP A 107 -18.22 7.60 8.90
N PRO A 108 -18.49 8.89 8.96
CA PRO A 108 -19.28 9.45 10.07
C PRO A 108 -20.66 8.82 10.26
N ASN A 109 -21.26 8.34 9.17
CA ASN A 109 -22.60 7.75 9.25
C ASN A 109 -22.57 6.26 9.61
N THR A 110 -21.39 5.67 9.73
CA THR A 110 -21.23 4.27 10.11
C THR A 110 -20.10 4.17 11.12
N PRO A 111 -20.34 4.59 12.36
CA PRO A 111 -19.26 4.66 13.35
C PRO A 111 -18.59 3.31 13.65
N GLY A 112 -19.26 2.21 13.38
CA GLY A 112 -18.65 0.89 13.54
C GLY A 112 -17.72 0.51 12.40
N GLY A 113 -17.60 1.37 11.40
CA GLY A 113 -16.73 1.13 10.26
C GLY A 113 -17.48 0.53 9.08
N VAL A 114 -16.77 0.37 7.99
CA VAL A 114 -17.31 -0.26 6.79
C VAL A 114 -16.50 -1.49 6.44
N LYS A 115 -17.17 -2.44 5.83
CA LYS A 115 -16.53 -3.66 5.39
C LYS A 115 -15.91 -3.36 4.04
N LEU A 116 -14.62 -3.48 3.94
CA LEU A 116 -13.95 -3.28 2.67
C LEU A 116 -12.97 -4.42 2.40
N ASP A 117 -12.67 -4.63 1.14
CA ASP A 117 -11.89 -5.77 0.69
C ASP A 117 -10.44 -5.45 0.45
N GLU A 118 -10.15 -4.28 -0.11
CA GLU A 118 -8.80 -3.90 -0.48
C GLU A 118 -8.55 -2.43 -0.24
N ILE A 119 -7.30 -2.10 -0.01
CA ILE A 119 -6.84 -0.71 -0.03
C ILE A 119 -5.83 -0.57 -1.16
N GLN A 120 -5.66 0.65 -1.64
CA GLN A 120 -4.70 0.92 -2.70
C GLN A 120 -3.95 2.20 -2.38
N ILE A 121 -2.62 2.14 -2.53
CA ILE A 121 -1.76 3.32 -2.52
C ILE A 121 -1.42 3.62 -3.97
N LEU A 122 -1.69 4.83 -4.39
CA LEU A 122 -1.45 5.28 -5.77
C LEU A 122 -0.03 5.77 -5.98
#